data_eedde980c43c9ea0cdbf80faac204736
#
_entry.id   eedde980c43c9ea0cdbf80faac204736
#
_cell.length_a   1.000
_cell.length_b   1.000
_cell.length_c   1.000
_cell.angle_alpha   90.00
_cell.angle_beta   90.00
_cell.angle_gamma   90.00
#
_symmetry.space_group_name_H-M   'P 1'
#
loop_
_entity.id
_entity.type
_entity.pdbx_description
1 polymer ?
#
loop_
_entity_poly.entity_id
_entity_poly.type
_entity_poly.pdbx_seq_one_letter_code
_entity_poly.pdbx_strand_id
1 'polypeptide(L)'
;MGADPTQLKAGVQRCRDTALYLCPDLRFDKWITRSKGEYNQLRRAWRQAILDDPQAYAARRWQTFRLLLRSPAQDPYEILQINFYQPNPQALRWAPNALGQALVGYVRLSSRVAPDLFKPYAWLLLGAGVMALALFRRRALGPHWPIPLALAGSGLLYILGYALASQAADFRYIYWSIWAILFALIACFKRAPR
;
A
#
# COMPACT_ATOMS: atom_id res chain seq x y z
N MET A 1 -18.59 -4.92 -27.37
CA MET A 1 -17.60 -4.11 -28.10
C MET A 1 -16.25 -4.33 -27.42
N GLY A 2 -15.34 -5.10 -28.05
CA GLY A 2 -13.99 -5.33 -27.53
C GLY A 2 -13.18 -4.03 -27.64
N ALA A 3 -12.46 -3.65 -26.58
CA ALA A 3 -11.54 -2.54 -26.68
C ALA A 3 -10.41 -2.93 -27.63
N ASP A 4 -10.04 -2.00 -28.49
CA ASP A 4 -8.91 -2.16 -29.40
C ASP A 4 -7.62 -2.38 -28.58
N PRO A 5 -6.92 -3.52 -28.76
CA PRO A 5 -5.69 -3.81 -28.04
C PRO A 5 -4.61 -2.72 -28.16
N THR A 6 -4.63 -1.99 -29.28
CA THR A 6 -3.68 -0.90 -29.55
C THR A 6 -3.97 0.33 -28.71
N GLN A 7 -5.25 0.67 -28.54
CA GLN A 7 -5.67 1.77 -27.65
C GLN A 7 -5.40 1.42 -26.19
N LEU A 8 -5.59 0.14 -25.80
CA LEU A 8 -5.30 -0.33 -24.48
C LEU A 8 -3.80 -0.21 -24.16
N LYS A 9 -2.93 -0.68 -25.07
CA LYS A 9 -1.47 -0.55 -24.90
C LYS A 9 -1.05 0.90 -24.79
N ALA A 10 -1.56 1.78 -25.63
CA ALA A 10 -1.27 3.21 -25.59
C ALA A 10 -1.76 3.87 -24.29
N GLY A 11 -2.95 3.50 -23.80
CA GLY A 11 -3.49 3.97 -22.53
C GLY A 11 -2.64 3.51 -21.34
N VAL A 12 -2.28 2.23 -21.29
CA VAL A 12 -1.40 1.68 -20.26
C VAL A 12 -0.03 2.36 -20.26
N GLN A 13 0.49 2.70 -21.43
CA GLN A 13 1.80 3.33 -21.55
C GLN A 13 1.78 4.79 -21.07
N ARG A 14 0.70 5.55 -21.37
CA ARG A 14 0.48 6.92 -20.84
C ARG A 14 0.28 6.94 -19.32
N CYS A 15 -0.30 5.86 -18.77
CA CYS A 15 -0.53 5.72 -17.33
C CYS A 15 0.60 4.98 -16.60
N ARG A 16 1.77 4.90 -17.21
CA ARG A 16 2.91 4.10 -16.71
C ARG A 16 3.31 4.47 -15.28
N ASP A 17 3.21 5.74 -14.95
CA ASP A 17 3.67 6.30 -13.67
C ASP A 17 2.51 6.60 -12.70
N THR A 18 1.28 6.28 -13.11
CA THR A 18 0.06 6.49 -12.32
C THR A 18 -0.53 5.15 -11.92
N ALA A 19 -1.17 5.08 -10.75
CA ALA A 19 -1.96 3.90 -10.42
C ALA A 19 -3.04 3.70 -11.49
N LEU A 20 -3.12 2.49 -12.05
CA LEU A 20 -3.98 2.19 -13.20
C LEU A 20 -5.44 2.62 -13.03
N TYR A 21 -5.96 2.57 -11.78
CA TYR A 21 -7.34 2.97 -11.48
C TYR A 21 -7.57 4.50 -11.49
N LEU A 22 -6.49 5.30 -11.41
CA LEU A 22 -6.55 6.76 -11.51
C LEU A 22 -6.32 7.26 -12.94
N CYS A 23 -6.04 6.34 -13.87
CA CYS A 23 -5.78 6.70 -15.24
C CYS A 23 -7.07 7.09 -15.95
N PRO A 24 -7.23 8.35 -16.39
CA PRO A 24 -8.44 8.81 -17.06
C PRO A 24 -8.67 8.15 -18.43
N ASP A 25 -7.60 7.66 -19.06
CA ASP A 25 -7.67 6.97 -20.37
C ASP A 25 -8.16 5.53 -20.26
N LEU A 26 -8.07 4.95 -19.05
CA LEU A 26 -8.54 3.60 -18.75
C LEU A 26 -9.86 3.69 -17.99
N ARG A 27 -10.95 3.75 -18.72
CA ARG A 27 -12.30 3.76 -18.13
C ARG A 27 -12.66 2.36 -17.63
N PHE A 28 -12.23 2.03 -16.41
CA PHE A 28 -12.48 0.72 -15.79
C PHE A 28 -13.95 0.42 -15.54
N ASP A 29 -14.81 1.43 -15.50
CA ASP A 29 -16.27 1.28 -15.45
C ASP A 29 -16.83 0.48 -16.62
N LYS A 30 -16.14 0.52 -17.78
CA LYS A 30 -16.50 -0.27 -18.97
C LYS A 30 -15.97 -1.71 -18.94
N TRP A 31 -15.06 -2.04 -18.01
CA TRP A 31 -14.35 -3.31 -17.95
C TRP A 31 -14.84 -4.25 -16.85
N ILE A 32 -15.90 -3.85 -16.13
CA ILE A 32 -16.49 -4.71 -15.11
C ILE A 32 -17.11 -5.90 -15.81
N THR A 33 -16.55 -7.07 -15.56
CA THR A 33 -17.11 -8.34 -16.04
C THR A 33 -18.51 -8.54 -15.48
N ARG A 34 -19.49 -8.67 -16.38
CA ARG A 34 -20.91 -8.79 -16.02
C ARG A 34 -21.36 -10.22 -15.87
N SER A 35 -20.57 -11.17 -16.36
CA SER A 35 -20.90 -12.59 -16.33
C SER A 35 -19.74 -13.44 -15.83
N LYS A 36 -20.05 -14.64 -15.29
CA LYS A 36 -19.05 -15.63 -14.88
C LYS A 36 -18.18 -16.08 -16.06
N GLY A 37 -18.73 -16.09 -17.28
CA GLY A 37 -17.99 -16.42 -18.50
C GLY A 37 -16.91 -15.40 -18.80
N GLU A 38 -17.26 -14.11 -18.80
CA GLU A 38 -16.32 -13.01 -19.02
C GLU A 38 -15.21 -12.97 -17.96
N TYR A 39 -15.56 -13.20 -16.71
CA TYR A 39 -14.58 -13.32 -15.63
C TYR A 39 -13.57 -14.44 -15.88
N ASN A 40 -14.03 -15.61 -16.30
CA ASN A 40 -13.16 -16.74 -16.61
C ASN A 40 -12.28 -16.47 -17.84
N GLN A 41 -12.77 -15.77 -18.85
CA GLN A 41 -11.98 -15.35 -20.00
C GLN A 41 -10.89 -14.36 -19.58
N LEU A 42 -11.24 -13.33 -18.80
CA LEU A 42 -10.28 -12.36 -18.28
C LEU A 42 -9.20 -13.03 -17.44
N ARG A 43 -9.58 -13.96 -16.56
CA ARG A 43 -8.65 -14.73 -15.74
C ARG A 43 -7.67 -15.55 -16.57
N ARG A 44 -8.16 -16.20 -17.66
CA ARG A 44 -7.29 -16.96 -18.58
C ARG A 44 -6.33 -16.02 -19.31
N ALA A 45 -6.83 -14.92 -19.90
CA ALA A 45 -6.01 -13.95 -20.59
C ALA A 45 -4.94 -13.35 -19.69
N TRP A 46 -5.29 -13.03 -18.44
CA TRP A 46 -4.34 -12.52 -17.46
C TRP A 46 -3.24 -13.55 -17.11
N ARG A 47 -3.62 -14.83 -16.91
CA ARG A 47 -2.65 -15.89 -16.66
C ARG A 47 -1.72 -16.08 -17.85
N GLN A 48 -2.27 -16.08 -19.07
CA GLN A 48 -1.49 -16.21 -20.29
C GLN A 48 -0.51 -15.07 -20.44
N ALA A 49 -0.95 -13.82 -20.25
CA ALA A 49 -0.08 -12.65 -20.32
C ALA A 49 1.11 -12.70 -19.34
N ILE A 50 0.92 -13.26 -18.13
CA ILE A 50 2.01 -13.47 -17.17
C ILE A 50 2.98 -14.54 -17.66
N LEU A 51 2.47 -15.63 -18.25
CA LEU A 51 3.30 -16.73 -18.73
C LEU A 51 4.08 -16.36 -19.99
N ASP A 52 3.48 -15.52 -20.85
CA ASP A 52 4.10 -15.05 -22.09
C ASP A 52 5.26 -14.06 -21.83
N ASP A 53 5.14 -13.22 -20.80
CA ASP A 53 6.21 -12.28 -20.42
C ASP A 53 6.29 -12.10 -18.89
N PRO A 54 6.88 -13.06 -18.17
CA PRO A 54 7.03 -13.00 -16.72
C PRO A 54 7.94 -11.88 -16.26
N GLN A 55 8.90 -11.47 -17.11
CA GLN A 55 9.84 -10.40 -16.79
C GLN A 55 9.13 -9.03 -16.79
N ALA A 56 8.32 -8.75 -17.80
CA ALA A 56 7.51 -7.52 -17.83
C ALA A 56 6.53 -7.47 -16.66
N TYR A 57 5.91 -8.60 -16.31
CA TYR A 57 5.05 -8.69 -15.13
C TYR A 57 5.82 -8.36 -13.84
N ALA A 58 6.97 -8.96 -13.62
CA ALA A 58 7.81 -8.71 -12.45
C ALA A 58 8.28 -7.23 -12.38
N ALA A 59 8.71 -6.68 -13.52
CA ALA A 59 9.11 -5.28 -13.62
C ALA A 59 7.96 -4.33 -13.26
N ARG A 60 6.73 -4.64 -13.73
CA ARG A 60 5.54 -3.86 -13.38
C ARG A 60 5.20 -3.96 -11.89
N ARG A 61 5.30 -5.16 -11.30
CA ARG A 61 5.11 -5.36 -9.86
C ARG A 61 6.11 -4.56 -9.04
N TRP A 62 7.38 -4.61 -9.43
CA TRP A 62 8.44 -3.83 -8.79
C TRP A 62 8.19 -2.33 -8.88
N GLN A 63 7.77 -1.84 -10.05
CA GLN A 63 7.42 -0.43 -10.23
C GLN A 63 6.27 -0.01 -9.30
N THR A 64 5.18 -0.81 -9.23
CA THR A 64 4.05 -0.55 -8.32
C THR A 64 4.49 -0.57 -6.85
N PHE A 65 5.37 -1.50 -6.47
CA PHE A 65 5.91 -1.58 -5.13
C PHE A 65 6.80 -0.37 -4.79
N ARG A 66 7.63 0.09 -5.73
CA ARG A 66 8.40 1.33 -5.55
C ARG A 66 7.51 2.55 -5.33
N LEU A 67 6.41 2.65 -6.07
CA LEU A 67 5.42 3.70 -5.86
C LEU A 67 4.77 3.58 -4.47
N LEU A 68 4.44 2.36 -4.03
CA LEU A 68 3.94 2.14 -2.67
C LEU A 68 4.96 2.61 -1.64
N LEU A 69 6.23 2.28 -1.79
CA LEU A 69 7.29 2.72 -0.89
C LEU A 69 7.53 4.23 -0.94
N ARG A 70 6.99 4.92 -1.95
CA ARG A 70 7.24 6.34 -2.19
C ARG A 70 8.73 6.71 -2.26
N SER A 71 9.50 5.83 -2.84
CA SER A 71 10.89 6.03 -3.21
C SER A 71 10.94 6.08 -4.73
N PRO A 72 11.13 7.16 -5.35
CA PRO A 72 11.55 8.51 -5.07
C PRO A 72 10.41 9.51 -4.88
N ALA A 73 10.73 10.76 -4.62
CA ALA A 73 9.93 11.87 -4.13
C ALA A 73 8.64 12.28 -4.88
N GLN A 74 8.15 11.52 -5.82
CA GLN A 74 6.88 11.81 -6.47
C GLN A 74 5.74 11.38 -5.54
N ASP A 75 4.93 12.33 -5.17
CA ASP A 75 3.77 12.15 -4.29
C ASP A 75 2.48 12.18 -5.13
N PRO A 76 2.14 11.06 -5.82
CA PRO A 76 0.94 11.00 -6.66
C PRO A 76 -0.34 10.80 -5.85
N TYR A 77 -0.26 10.64 -4.52
CA TYR A 77 -1.40 10.28 -3.70
C TYR A 77 -1.71 11.33 -2.65
N GLU A 78 -2.97 11.72 -2.56
CA GLU A 78 -3.49 12.41 -1.40
C GLU A 78 -3.46 11.47 -0.18
N ILE A 79 -2.81 11.90 0.89
CA ILE A 79 -2.76 11.18 2.17
C ILE A 79 -4.16 11.11 2.79
N LEU A 80 -5.00 12.08 2.46
CA LEU A 80 -6.38 12.20 2.91
C LEU A 80 -7.30 12.27 1.71
N GLN A 81 -8.12 11.26 1.55
CA GLN A 81 -9.24 11.32 0.63
C GLN A 81 -10.43 11.99 1.33
N ILE A 82 -10.68 13.25 0.99
CA ILE A 82 -11.74 14.05 1.60
C ILE A 82 -13.03 13.99 0.78
N ASN A 83 -12.95 13.66 -0.50
CA ASN A 83 -14.09 13.62 -1.41
C ASN A 83 -14.45 12.20 -1.83
N PHE A 84 -15.72 12.00 -2.15
CA PHE A 84 -16.16 10.74 -2.77
C PHE A 84 -15.68 10.68 -4.22
N TYR A 85 -15.36 9.47 -4.68
CA TYR A 85 -15.06 9.23 -6.09
C TYR A 85 -16.26 9.53 -6.97
N GLN A 86 -16.00 10.08 -8.14
CA GLN A 86 -17.01 10.23 -9.18
C GLN A 86 -17.03 8.95 -10.06
N PRO A 87 -18.21 8.48 -10.49
CA PRO A 87 -19.54 9.02 -10.21
C PRO A 87 -20.01 8.73 -8.78
N ASN A 88 -20.71 9.71 -8.17
CA ASN A 88 -21.35 9.62 -6.86
C ASN A 88 -22.88 9.62 -7.04
N PRO A 89 -23.49 8.51 -7.43
CA PRO A 89 -24.91 8.44 -7.76
C PRO A 89 -25.83 8.74 -6.58
N GLN A 90 -25.34 8.57 -5.34
CA GLN A 90 -26.07 8.87 -4.12
C GLN A 90 -25.93 10.35 -3.70
N ALA A 91 -25.20 11.17 -4.46
CA ALA A 91 -24.90 12.56 -4.16
C ALA A 91 -24.39 12.77 -2.71
N LEU A 92 -23.66 11.81 -2.17
CA LEU A 92 -23.09 11.88 -0.83
C LEU A 92 -22.13 13.06 -0.73
N ARG A 93 -22.25 13.83 0.34
CA ARG A 93 -21.36 14.95 0.64
C ARG A 93 -20.66 14.67 1.96
N TRP A 94 -19.35 14.90 1.98
CA TRP A 94 -18.62 14.84 3.22
C TRP A 94 -18.76 16.19 3.95
N ALA A 95 -19.47 16.17 5.07
CA ALA A 95 -19.65 17.33 5.95
C ALA A 95 -19.03 16.99 7.31
N PRO A 96 -17.72 17.24 7.50
CA PRO A 96 -17.05 16.89 8.74
C PRO A 96 -17.55 17.75 9.89
N ASN A 97 -17.82 17.13 11.03
CA ASN A 97 -18.00 17.83 12.29
C ASN A 97 -16.66 18.44 12.79
N ALA A 98 -16.69 19.16 13.89
CA ALA A 98 -15.50 19.82 14.46
C ALA A 98 -14.35 18.81 14.71
N LEU A 99 -14.64 17.61 15.21
CA LEU A 99 -13.63 16.56 15.41
C LEU A 99 -13.04 16.10 14.08
N GLY A 100 -13.87 15.89 13.05
CA GLY A 100 -13.40 15.51 11.71
C GLY A 100 -12.48 16.58 11.11
N GLN A 101 -12.83 17.87 11.27
CA GLN A 101 -11.98 18.97 10.82
C GLN A 101 -10.65 19.01 11.57
N ALA A 102 -10.66 18.81 12.89
CA ALA A 102 -9.44 18.74 13.71
C ALA A 102 -8.54 17.58 13.28
N LEU A 103 -9.11 16.40 13.04
CA LEU A 103 -8.36 15.24 12.56
C LEU A 103 -7.73 15.48 11.18
N VAL A 104 -8.47 16.09 10.25
CA VAL A 104 -7.92 16.48 8.94
C VAL A 104 -6.78 17.48 9.10
N GLY A 105 -6.96 18.49 9.96
CA GLY A 105 -5.92 19.47 10.29
C GLY A 105 -4.66 18.79 10.85
N TYR A 106 -4.84 17.89 11.80
CA TYR A 106 -3.76 17.10 12.39
C TYR A 106 -2.99 16.27 11.34
N VAL A 107 -3.69 15.53 10.47
CA VAL A 107 -3.03 14.72 9.44
C VAL A 107 -2.29 15.59 8.43
N ARG A 108 -2.87 16.73 8.01
CA ARG A 108 -2.21 17.69 7.13
C ARG A 108 -0.95 18.29 7.76
N LEU A 109 -1.03 18.66 9.04
CA LEU A 109 0.14 19.19 9.76
C LEU A 109 1.21 18.10 9.89
N SER A 110 0.83 16.91 10.35
CA SER A 110 1.75 15.77 10.52
C SER A 110 2.45 15.39 9.22
N SER A 111 1.74 15.41 8.08
CA SER A 111 2.32 15.10 6.78
C SER A 111 3.31 16.16 6.29
N ARG A 112 3.19 17.41 6.75
CA ARG A 112 4.14 18.49 6.44
C ARG A 112 5.36 18.47 7.37
N VAL A 113 5.13 18.22 8.66
CA VAL A 113 6.21 18.25 9.67
C VAL A 113 7.05 16.97 9.62
N ALA A 114 6.42 15.82 9.38
CA ALA A 114 7.06 14.52 9.36
C ALA A 114 6.63 13.69 8.14
N PRO A 115 6.95 14.13 6.91
CA PRO A 115 6.47 13.51 5.68
C PRO A 115 6.90 12.04 5.55
N ASP A 116 8.03 11.68 6.14
CA ASP A 116 8.55 10.32 6.05
C ASP A 116 7.73 9.30 6.85
N LEU A 117 6.98 9.73 7.85
CA LEU A 117 6.04 8.84 8.57
C LEU A 117 4.89 8.35 7.69
N PHE A 118 4.61 9.06 6.58
CA PHE A 118 3.60 8.69 5.59
C PHE A 118 4.18 7.93 4.40
N LYS A 119 5.46 7.54 4.48
CA LYS A 119 6.15 6.77 3.45
C LYS A 119 6.48 5.37 3.98
N PRO A 120 5.98 4.31 3.35
CA PRO A 120 6.21 2.93 3.81
C PRO A 120 7.67 2.52 3.96
N TYR A 121 8.61 3.13 3.20
CA TYR A 121 10.03 2.82 3.37
C TYR A 121 10.57 3.15 4.77
N ALA A 122 10.06 4.22 5.41
CA ALA A 122 10.48 4.58 6.75
C ALA A 122 10.08 3.51 7.76
N TRP A 123 8.91 2.91 7.59
CA TRP A 123 8.43 1.80 8.41
C TRP A 123 9.19 0.51 8.16
N LEU A 124 9.66 0.26 6.92
CA LEU A 124 10.57 -0.87 6.65
C LEU A 124 11.89 -0.70 7.42
N LEU A 125 12.49 0.48 7.37
CA LEU A 125 13.74 0.76 8.08
C LEU A 125 13.55 0.67 9.60
N LEU A 126 12.48 1.28 10.12
CA LEU A 126 12.15 1.21 11.55
C LEU A 126 11.90 -0.24 11.99
N GLY A 127 11.13 -1.01 11.23
CA GLY A 127 10.85 -2.41 11.54
C GLY A 127 12.10 -3.27 11.56
N ALA A 128 13.01 -3.09 10.59
CA ALA A 128 14.30 -3.76 10.56
C ALA A 128 15.16 -3.37 11.79
N GLY A 129 15.17 -2.08 12.15
CA GLY A 129 15.85 -1.59 13.35
C GLY A 129 15.27 -2.19 14.63
N VAL A 130 13.94 -2.30 14.74
CA VAL A 130 13.28 -2.93 15.89
C VAL A 130 13.59 -4.42 15.98
N MET A 131 13.63 -5.14 14.87
CA MET A 131 14.07 -6.54 14.85
C MET A 131 15.51 -6.69 15.34
N ALA A 132 16.42 -5.85 14.85
CA ALA A 132 17.81 -5.84 15.28
C ALA A 132 17.91 -5.53 16.79
N LEU A 133 17.15 -4.54 17.27
CA LEU A 133 17.08 -4.19 18.69
C LEU A 133 16.55 -5.35 19.54
N ALA A 134 15.51 -6.06 19.10
CA ALA A 134 14.96 -7.22 19.79
C ALA A 134 16.00 -8.35 19.93
N LEU A 135 16.74 -8.61 18.85
CA LEU A 135 17.83 -9.60 18.82
C LEU A 135 18.98 -9.18 19.75
N PHE A 136 19.37 -7.92 19.71
CA PHE A 136 20.43 -7.39 20.57
C PHE A 136 20.05 -7.47 22.05
N ARG A 137 18.79 -7.14 22.37
CA ARG A 137 18.28 -7.15 23.75
C ARG A 137 17.71 -8.50 24.19
N ARG A 138 17.89 -9.57 23.43
CA ARG A 138 17.30 -10.89 23.72
C ARG A 138 17.57 -11.39 25.14
N ARG A 139 18.77 -11.15 25.66
CA ARG A 139 19.14 -11.55 27.06
C ARG A 139 18.38 -10.72 28.11
N ALA A 140 18.20 -9.43 27.90
CA ALA A 140 17.47 -8.55 28.81
C ALA A 140 15.95 -8.77 28.76
N LEU A 141 15.41 -9.20 27.62
CA LEU A 141 14.00 -9.54 27.42
C LEU A 141 13.65 -10.93 27.96
N GLY A 142 14.66 -11.78 28.25
CA GLY A 142 14.44 -13.14 28.73
C GLY A 142 13.58 -13.97 27.79
N PRO A 143 12.58 -14.75 28.27
CA PRO A 143 11.74 -15.61 27.45
C PRO A 143 10.80 -14.83 26.51
N HIS A 144 10.64 -13.51 26.67
CA HIS A 144 9.71 -12.67 25.92
C HIS A 144 10.32 -12.09 24.63
N TRP A 145 11.62 -12.29 24.37
CA TRP A 145 12.28 -11.74 23.19
C TRP A 145 11.66 -12.11 21.82
N PRO A 146 10.98 -13.28 21.66
CA PRO A 146 10.36 -13.60 20.37
C PRO A 146 9.15 -12.70 20.04
N ILE A 147 8.51 -12.10 21.06
CA ILE A 147 7.30 -11.28 20.85
C ILE A 147 7.59 -10.05 19.98
N PRO A 148 8.54 -9.14 20.34
CA PRO A 148 8.85 -8.01 19.49
C PRO A 148 9.42 -8.42 18.13
N LEU A 149 10.16 -9.54 18.05
CA LEU A 149 10.67 -10.06 16.81
C LEU A 149 9.54 -10.52 15.86
N ALA A 150 8.57 -11.27 16.40
CA ALA A 150 7.42 -11.75 15.63
C ALA A 150 6.53 -10.58 15.16
N LEU A 151 6.27 -9.61 16.02
CA LEU A 151 5.47 -8.43 15.66
C LEU A 151 6.16 -7.60 14.57
N ALA A 152 7.43 -7.24 14.74
CA ALA A 152 8.16 -6.47 13.75
C ALA A 152 8.30 -7.27 12.43
N GLY A 153 8.61 -8.56 12.51
CA GLY A 153 8.67 -9.46 11.35
C GLY A 153 7.34 -9.54 10.61
N SER A 154 6.22 -9.66 11.32
CA SER A 154 4.87 -9.63 10.72
C SER A 154 4.62 -8.31 9.98
N GLY A 155 4.97 -7.17 10.60
CA GLY A 155 4.83 -5.87 9.96
C GLY A 155 5.67 -5.73 8.70
N LEU A 156 6.92 -6.19 8.71
CA LEU A 156 7.81 -6.18 7.56
C LEU A 156 7.30 -7.10 6.44
N LEU A 157 6.93 -8.34 6.76
CA LEU A 157 6.41 -9.29 5.79
C LEU A 157 5.13 -8.79 5.13
N TYR A 158 4.31 -8.07 5.89
CA TYR A 158 3.09 -7.46 5.35
C TYR A 158 3.41 -6.40 4.28
N ILE A 159 4.34 -5.48 4.54
CA ILE A 159 4.78 -4.49 3.53
C ILE A 159 5.43 -5.19 2.32
N LEU A 160 6.35 -6.13 2.57
CA LEU A 160 7.07 -6.84 1.52
C LEU A 160 6.14 -7.70 0.67
N GLY A 161 5.08 -8.26 1.26
CA GLY A 161 4.04 -9.02 0.54
C GLY A 161 3.38 -8.22 -0.58
N TYR A 162 3.32 -6.90 -0.44
CA TYR A 162 2.80 -6.04 -1.51
C TYR A 162 3.69 -5.98 -2.75
N ALA A 163 4.96 -6.34 -2.67
CA ALA A 163 5.79 -6.50 -3.86
C ALA A 163 5.21 -7.55 -4.83
N LEU A 164 4.56 -8.58 -4.27
CA LEU A 164 3.96 -9.66 -5.04
C LEU A 164 2.47 -9.43 -5.36
N ALA A 165 1.71 -8.87 -4.40
CA ALA A 165 0.25 -8.85 -4.45
C ALA A 165 -0.36 -7.47 -4.70
N SER A 166 0.40 -6.35 -4.62
CA SER A 166 -0.17 -5.01 -4.72
C SER A 166 -0.77 -4.74 -6.11
N GLN A 167 -2.01 -4.25 -6.10
CA GLN A 167 -2.68 -3.73 -7.30
C GLN A 167 -2.62 -2.20 -7.36
N ALA A 168 -2.39 -1.56 -6.21
CA ALA A 168 -2.34 -0.11 -6.06
C ALA A 168 -1.34 0.27 -4.96
N ALA A 169 -0.83 1.49 -5.02
CA ALA A 169 0.06 2.03 -4.01
C ALA A 169 -0.73 2.97 -3.09
N ASP A 170 -1.35 2.42 -2.04
CA ASP A 170 -2.17 3.16 -1.09
C ASP A 170 -1.58 3.02 0.32
N PHE A 171 -1.43 4.15 1.02
CA PHE A 171 -0.85 4.19 2.37
C PHE A 171 -1.65 3.35 3.39
N ARG A 172 -2.96 3.23 3.24
CA ARG A 172 -3.79 2.39 4.14
C ARG A 172 -3.36 0.92 4.18
N TYR A 173 -2.69 0.43 3.16
CA TYR A 173 -2.19 -0.94 3.10
C TYR A 173 -1.08 -1.22 4.11
N ILE A 174 -0.48 -0.21 4.73
CA ILE A 174 0.58 -0.40 5.73
C ILE A 174 0.11 -0.20 7.18
N TYR A 175 -1.17 0.06 7.43
CA TYR A 175 -1.65 0.31 8.80
C TYR A 175 -1.33 -0.81 9.77
N TRP A 176 -1.49 -2.06 9.35
CA TRP A 176 -1.06 -3.19 10.17
C TRP A 176 0.42 -3.12 10.53
N SER A 177 1.27 -2.84 9.55
CA SER A 177 2.72 -2.76 9.75
C SER A 177 3.09 -1.65 10.75
N ILE A 178 2.44 -0.49 10.66
CA ILE A 178 2.65 0.61 11.59
C ILE A 178 2.39 0.15 13.02
N TRP A 179 1.21 -0.41 13.28
CA TRP A 179 0.85 -0.87 14.62
C TRP A 179 1.74 -2.01 15.10
N ALA A 180 2.03 -2.99 14.26
CA ALA A 180 2.88 -4.12 14.61
C ALA A 180 4.30 -3.67 14.98
N ILE A 181 4.89 -2.74 14.23
CA ILE A 181 6.24 -2.20 14.51
C ILE A 181 6.24 -1.34 15.77
N LEU A 182 5.23 -0.50 15.99
CA LEU A 182 5.11 0.31 17.21
C LEU A 182 4.97 -0.56 18.46
N PHE A 183 4.11 -1.58 18.44
CA PHE A 183 3.96 -2.51 19.54
C PHE A 183 5.24 -3.32 19.77
N ALA A 184 5.92 -3.74 18.71
CA ALA A 184 7.22 -4.39 18.81
C ALA A 184 8.26 -3.49 19.49
N LEU A 185 8.32 -2.22 19.11
CA LEU A 185 9.21 -1.23 19.70
C LEU A 185 8.93 -1.08 21.20
N ILE A 186 7.66 -0.89 21.59
CA ILE A 186 7.27 -0.81 23.02
C ILE A 186 7.66 -2.08 23.77
N ALA A 187 7.42 -3.26 23.18
CA ALA A 187 7.78 -4.54 23.79
C ALA A 187 9.29 -4.70 24.00
N CYS A 188 10.13 -4.10 23.16
CA CYS A 188 11.59 -4.11 23.35
C CYS A 188 12.05 -3.40 24.63
N PHE A 189 11.25 -2.50 25.20
CA PHE A 189 11.59 -1.77 26.45
C PHE A 189 10.94 -2.36 27.70
N LYS A 190 10.05 -3.33 27.56
CA LYS A 190 9.46 -4.03 28.69
C LYS A 190 10.54 -4.89 29.35
N ARG A 191 10.85 -4.61 30.63
CA ARG A 191 11.77 -5.44 31.39
C ARG A 191 11.08 -6.75 31.82
N ALA A 192 11.80 -7.87 31.77
CA ALA A 192 11.32 -9.09 32.39
C ALA A 192 11.10 -8.86 33.90
N PRO A 193 9.99 -9.31 34.47
CA PRO A 193 9.86 -9.31 35.93
C PRO A 193 11.02 -10.14 36.51
N ARG A 194 11.65 -9.59 37.55
CA ARG A 194 12.71 -10.27 38.31
C ARG A 194 12.14 -11.44 39.10
#